data_69c3171acfc979893493bbfb615ad2ee
#
_entry.id   69c3171acfc979893493bbfb615ad2ee
#
_cell.length_a   1.000
_cell.length_b   1.000
_cell.length_c   1.000
_cell.angle_alpha   90.00
_cell.angle_beta   90.00
_cell.angle_gamma   90.00
#
_symmetry.space_group_name_H-M   'P 1'
#
loop_
_entity.id
_entity.type
_entity.pdbx_description
1 polymer ?
#
loop_
_entity_poly.entity_id
_entity_poly.type
_entity_poly.pdbx_seq_one_letter_code
_entity_poly.pdbx_strand_id
1 'polypeptide(L)'
;REDLFTDGRHAKVKFSKDWKKDASRRDLTINSIYSDKDGNLFDPYEGKKDLEDGFINFIGNVDTRIKEDYLRILRYLRFFLNYSKQAHNSEIIRALKINIGGISKLSKERLIDELQKIIKLPILKKLSKDKLSLELFLLIFPELKNIKIFSKLNSHNIDLLKENDFIFLLSLLVIDENDNLDYFLYKFNISKQNQKRMKIIDNFYKEKITIKTFSERNMNKVLYYHGKQAVLDILHFKIVRSKKIDSSLIEFSHTYRSKTIPSMPINADLLMKKYNIPEGKRLGEKLKTIEQIWVKNDFQISDQQVDNIINN
;
A
#
# COMPACT_ATOMS: atom_id res chain seq x y z
N ARG A 1 -13.28 -10.57 -29.40
CA ARG A 1 -14.36 -10.51 -28.41
C ARG A 1 -15.20 -9.26 -28.71
N GLU A 2 -16.51 -9.42 -28.88
CA GLU A 2 -17.49 -8.33 -28.92
C GLU A 2 -18.24 -8.28 -27.60
N ASP A 3 -18.28 -7.11 -26.97
CA ASP A 3 -19.10 -6.89 -25.79
C ASP A 3 -20.49 -6.47 -26.26
N LEU A 4 -21.48 -7.37 -26.19
CA LEU A 4 -22.85 -7.12 -26.60
C LEU A 4 -23.61 -6.28 -25.57
N PHE A 5 -23.27 -6.44 -24.32
CA PHE A 5 -23.80 -5.69 -23.17
C PHE A 5 -22.79 -5.77 -22.03
N THR A 6 -22.55 -4.66 -21.33
CA THR A 6 -21.70 -4.64 -20.13
C THR A 6 -22.31 -3.74 -19.07
N ASP A 7 -22.36 -4.24 -17.83
CA ASP A 7 -22.75 -3.51 -16.62
C ASP A 7 -21.53 -3.10 -15.78
N GLY A 8 -20.30 -3.22 -16.36
CA GLY A 8 -19.03 -2.97 -15.67
C GLY A 8 -18.49 -4.16 -14.88
N ARG A 9 -19.28 -5.17 -14.55
CA ARG A 9 -18.88 -6.42 -13.90
C ARG A 9 -19.06 -7.65 -14.79
N HIS A 10 -20.13 -7.69 -15.56
CA HIS A 10 -20.48 -8.82 -16.43
C HIS A 10 -20.64 -8.31 -17.85
N ALA A 11 -20.06 -8.99 -18.81
CA ALA A 11 -20.27 -8.72 -20.22
C ALA A 11 -20.79 -9.97 -20.90
N LYS A 12 -21.93 -9.87 -21.60
CA LYS A 12 -22.28 -10.86 -22.62
C LYS A 12 -21.35 -10.66 -23.80
N VAL A 13 -20.49 -11.66 -24.04
CA VAL A 13 -19.45 -11.57 -25.04
C VAL A 13 -19.70 -12.53 -26.17
N LYS A 14 -19.42 -12.09 -27.40
CA LYS A 14 -19.30 -12.92 -28.58
C LYS A 14 -17.84 -12.95 -29.02
N PHE A 15 -17.28 -14.12 -29.22
CA PHE A 15 -15.93 -14.23 -29.72
C PHE A 15 -15.91 -13.86 -31.21
N SER A 16 -15.08 -12.90 -31.55
CA SER A 16 -14.80 -12.48 -32.92
C SER A 16 -13.43 -13.03 -33.33
N LYS A 17 -13.31 -13.43 -34.63
CA LYS A 17 -12.03 -13.73 -35.25
C LYS A 17 -11.37 -12.48 -35.85
N ASP A 18 -12.05 -11.34 -35.79
CA ASP A 18 -11.55 -10.05 -36.27
C ASP A 18 -10.73 -9.33 -35.21
N TRP A 19 -9.42 -9.37 -35.35
CA TRP A 19 -8.45 -8.75 -34.45
C TRP A 19 -8.55 -7.21 -34.48
N LYS A 20 -8.88 -6.61 -35.59
CA LYS A 20 -9.07 -5.15 -35.71
C LYS A 20 -10.27 -4.70 -34.86
N LYS A 21 -11.33 -5.49 -34.87
CA LYS A 21 -12.51 -5.25 -34.06
C LYS A 21 -12.23 -5.44 -32.56
N ASP A 22 -11.41 -6.41 -32.18
CA ASP A 22 -10.97 -6.55 -30.78
C ASP A 22 -10.06 -5.39 -30.36
N ALA A 23 -9.17 -4.95 -31.23
CA ALA A 23 -8.29 -3.81 -30.97
C ALA A 23 -9.07 -2.50 -30.79
N SER A 24 -10.12 -2.26 -31.63
CA SER A 24 -10.92 -1.02 -31.56
C SER A 24 -11.62 -0.77 -30.24
N ARG A 25 -11.90 -1.79 -29.43
CA ARG A 25 -12.52 -1.66 -28.12
C ARG A 25 -11.51 -1.43 -26.97
N ARG A 26 -10.20 -1.56 -27.26
CA ARG A 26 -9.14 -1.27 -26.27
C ARG A 26 -9.10 0.22 -25.94
N ASP A 27 -8.45 0.56 -24.84
CA ASP A 27 -8.34 1.94 -24.37
C ASP A 27 -7.25 2.73 -25.11
N LEU A 28 -6.02 2.22 -25.10
CA LEU A 28 -4.83 2.90 -25.59
C LEU A 28 -4.22 2.14 -26.78
N THR A 29 -3.61 2.86 -27.71
CA THR A 29 -2.94 2.30 -28.88
C THR A 29 -1.90 1.24 -28.51
N ILE A 30 -1.07 1.52 -27.47
CA ILE A 30 -0.06 0.60 -26.95
C ILE A 30 -0.63 -0.71 -26.36
N ASN A 31 -1.92 -0.75 -26.07
CA ASN A 31 -2.61 -1.94 -25.55
C ASN A 31 -3.32 -2.75 -26.65
N SER A 32 -3.19 -2.35 -27.91
CA SER A 32 -3.83 -2.98 -29.06
C SER A 32 -2.87 -3.70 -30.00
N ILE A 33 -1.66 -3.94 -29.55
CA ILE A 33 -0.64 -4.69 -30.27
C ILE A 33 -0.85 -6.18 -29.97
N TYR A 34 -0.88 -7.00 -30.99
CA TYR A 34 -1.03 -8.45 -30.91
C TYR A 34 0.16 -9.14 -31.54
N SER A 35 0.45 -10.35 -31.10
CA SER A 35 1.43 -11.24 -31.72
C SER A 35 0.77 -12.58 -32.01
N ASP A 36 1.07 -13.15 -33.17
CA ASP A 36 0.75 -14.54 -33.44
C ASP A 36 1.77 -15.48 -32.78
N LYS A 37 1.57 -16.80 -32.97
CA LYS A 37 2.47 -17.83 -32.41
C LYS A 37 3.89 -17.80 -32.99
N ASP A 38 4.07 -17.20 -34.16
CA ASP A 38 5.33 -17.12 -34.90
C ASP A 38 6.04 -15.77 -34.63
N GLY A 39 5.45 -14.91 -33.79
CA GLY A 39 6.01 -13.61 -33.40
C GLY A 39 5.68 -12.47 -34.35
N ASN A 40 4.85 -12.69 -35.42
CA ASN A 40 4.41 -11.62 -36.31
C ASN A 40 3.46 -10.66 -35.56
N LEU A 41 3.69 -9.37 -35.70
CA LEU A 41 2.89 -8.36 -35.01
C LEU A 41 1.70 -7.91 -35.88
N PHE A 42 0.54 -7.77 -35.25
CA PHE A 42 -0.62 -7.08 -35.80
C PHE A 42 -0.89 -5.85 -34.96
N ASP A 43 -0.67 -4.67 -35.49
CA ASP A 43 -0.75 -3.37 -34.81
C ASP A 43 -1.60 -2.38 -35.63
N PRO A 44 -2.94 -2.49 -35.56
CA PRO A 44 -3.84 -1.71 -36.40
C PRO A 44 -3.92 -0.22 -36.04
N TYR A 45 -3.34 0.21 -34.90
CA TYR A 45 -3.40 1.58 -34.41
C TYR A 45 -2.02 2.19 -34.15
N GLU A 46 -0.96 1.64 -34.74
CA GLU A 46 0.42 2.12 -34.62
C GLU A 46 0.92 2.22 -33.16
N GLY A 47 0.42 1.34 -32.29
CA GLY A 47 0.78 1.34 -30.85
C GLY A 47 2.26 1.09 -30.60
N LYS A 48 2.92 0.31 -31.46
CA LYS A 48 4.38 0.09 -31.41
C LYS A 48 5.14 1.39 -31.61
N LYS A 49 4.75 2.18 -32.63
CA LYS A 49 5.34 3.49 -32.91
C LYS A 49 5.10 4.46 -31.74
N ASP A 50 3.87 4.53 -31.25
CA ASP A 50 3.53 5.35 -30.08
C ASP A 50 4.40 4.98 -28.86
N LEU A 51 4.64 3.69 -28.62
CA LEU A 51 5.48 3.22 -27.52
C LEU A 51 6.95 3.58 -27.71
N GLU A 52 7.50 3.45 -28.92
CA GLU A 52 8.87 3.80 -29.28
C GLU A 52 9.11 5.31 -29.13
N ASP A 53 8.17 6.13 -29.60
CA ASP A 53 8.21 7.59 -29.54
C ASP A 53 7.84 8.12 -28.12
N GLY A 54 7.24 7.27 -27.29
CA GLY A 54 6.83 7.59 -25.93
C GLY A 54 5.52 8.37 -25.84
N PHE A 55 4.63 8.23 -26.82
CA PHE A 55 3.28 8.77 -26.79
C PHE A 55 2.32 7.80 -26.11
N ILE A 56 1.35 8.33 -25.40
CA ILE A 56 0.24 7.56 -24.80
C ILE A 56 -1.07 8.12 -25.36
N ASN A 57 -1.61 7.45 -26.36
CA ASN A 57 -2.79 7.88 -27.11
C ASN A 57 -3.97 6.94 -26.88
N PHE A 58 -5.18 7.50 -26.83
CA PHE A 58 -6.42 6.74 -26.87
C PHE A 58 -6.73 6.27 -28.30
N ILE A 59 -7.38 5.11 -28.40
CA ILE A 59 -7.94 4.64 -29.67
C ILE A 59 -9.26 5.36 -29.91
N GLY A 60 -9.34 6.16 -30.96
CA GLY A 60 -10.53 6.95 -31.30
C GLY A 60 -10.74 8.18 -30.44
N ASN A 61 -11.98 8.61 -30.27
CA ASN A 61 -12.29 9.84 -29.54
C ASN A 61 -12.11 9.66 -28.03
N VAL A 62 -11.28 10.48 -27.41
CA VAL A 62 -10.88 10.38 -26.00
C VAL A 62 -12.09 10.52 -25.07
N ASP A 63 -12.95 11.50 -25.28
CA ASP A 63 -14.11 11.78 -24.44
C ASP A 63 -15.09 10.60 -24.41
N THR A 64 -15.40 10.05 -25.59
CA THR A 64 -16.25 8.87 -25.73
C THR A 64 -15.64 7.67 -25.00
N ARG A 65 -14.33 7.45 -25.16
CA ARG A 65 -13.63 6.31 -24.55
C ARG A 65 -13.62 6.39 -23.03
N ILE A 66 -13.47 7.58 -22.46
CA ILE A 66 -13.51 7.77 -21.01
C ILE A 66 -14.94 7.53 -20.48
N LYS A 67 -15.98 8.00 -21.19
CA LYS A 67 -17.37 7.81 -20.79
C LYS A 67 -17.84 6.36 -20.81
N GLU A 68 -17.26 5.51 -21.67
CA GLU A 68 -17.51 4.06 -21.66
C GLU A 68 -17.00 3.39 -20.38
N ASP A 69 -15.85 3.84 -19.85
CA ASP A 69 -15.27 3.33 -18.61
C ASP A 69 -14.34 4.39 -17.97
N TYR A 70 -14.80 5.02 -16.91
CA TYR A 70 -14.05 6.07 -16.20
C TYR A 70 -12.74 5.58 -15.58
N LEU A 71 -12.53 4.25 -15.39
CA LEU A 71 -11.24 3.71 -14.94
C LEU A 71 -10.11 4.01 -15.93
N ARG A 72 -10.43 4.28 -17.19
CA ARG A 72 -9.47 4.66 -18.22
C ARG A 72 -8.70 5.93 -17.88
N ILE A 73 -9.24 6.81 -17.02
CA ILE A 73 -8.53 7.98 -16.49
C ILE A 73 -7.29 7.54 -15.70
N LEU A 74 -7.48 6.61 -14.73
CA LEU A 74 -6.36 6.07 -13.94
C LEU A 74 -5.41 5.23 -14.78
N ARG A 75 -5.96 4.46 -15.73
CA ARG A 75 -5.16 3.67 -16.66
C ARG A 75 -4.26 4.55 -17.51
N TYR A 76 -4.78 5.66 -18.06
CA TYR A 76 -3.97 6.63 -18.78
C TYR A 76 -2.83 7.17 -17.91
N LEU A 77 -3.11 7.62 -16.69
CA LEU A 77 -2.08 8.11 -15.77
C LEU A 77 -1.00 7.04 -15.50
N ARG A 78 -1.41 5.80 -15.26
CA ARG A 78 -0.47 4.70 -15.04
C ARG A 78 0.42 4.43 -16.25
N PHE A 79 -0.14 4.37 -17.45
CA PHE A 79 0.63 4.13 -18.67
C PHE A 79 1.52 5.32 -19.01
N PHE A 80 1.02 6.54 -18.86
CA PHE A 80 1.80 7.75 -19.03
C PHE A 80 3.02 7.78 -18.10
N LEU A 81 2.82 7.57 -16.82
CA LEU A 81 3.92 7.55 -15.84
C LEU A 81 4.92 6.39 -16.05
N ASN A 82 4.51 5.28 -16.66
CA ASN A 82 5.41 4.18 -16.96
C ASN A 82 6.21 4.39 -18.24
N TYR A 83 5.57 4.81 -19.31
CA TYR A 83 6.13 4.68 -20.66
C TYR A 83 6.33 5.99 -21.39
N SER A 84 5.66 7.08 -20.97
CA SER A 84 5.79 8.34 -21.72
C SER A 84 7.21 8.91 -21.64
N LYS A 85 7.66 9.41 -22.79
CA LYS A 85 8.87 10.24 -22.99
C LYS A 85 8.48 11.67 -23.39
N GLN A 86 7.20 11.92 -23.59
CA GLN A 86 6.64 13.19 -24.06
C GLN A 86 5.86 13.90 -22.97
N ALA A 87 5.55 15.17 -23.17
CA ALA A 87 4.60 15.90 -22.35
C ALA A 87 3.17 15.38 -22.57
N HIS A 88 2.29 15.68 -21.63
CA HIS A 88 0.88 15.35 -21.78
C HIS A 88 0.27 16.07 -23.00
N ASN A 89 -0.54 15.36 -23.78
CA ASN A 89 -1.38 15.97 -24.80
C ASN A 89 -2.49 16.80 -24.13
N SER A 90 -2.62 18.08 -24.53
CA SER A 90 -3.57 19.02 -23.95
C SER A 90 -5.03 18.61 -24.12
N GLU A 91 -5.40 18.01 -25.25
CA GLU A 91 -6.75 17.51 -25.51
C GLU A 91 -7.09 16.34 -24.57
N ILE A 92 -6.14 15.42 -24.37
CA ILE A 92 -6.31 14.30 -23.45
C ILE A 92 -6.51 14.85 -22.03
N ILE A 93 -5.64 15.74 -21.55
CA ILE A 93 -5.76 16.32 -20.20
C ILE A 93 -7.10 17.03 -20.01
N ARG A 94 -7.55 17.79 -21.01
CA ARG A 94 -8.87 18.45 -20.99
C ARG A 94 -10.00 17.42 -20.83
N ALA A 95 -10.00 16.37 -21.63
CA ALA A 95 -11.00 15.30 -21.55
C ALA A 95 -10.98 14.57 -20.20
N LEU A 96 -9.79 14.28 -19.65
CA LEU A 96 -9.65 13.67 -18.34
C LEU A 96 -10.27 14.55 -17.25
N LYS A 97 -9.96 15.86 -17.24
CA LYS A 97 -10.47 16.81 -16.24
C LYS A 97 -12.00 16.97 -16.31
N ILE A 98 -12.57 17.05 -17.51
CA ILE A 98 -14.02 17.14 -17.69
C ILE A 98 -14.74 15.91 -17.15
N ASN A 99 -14.16 14.72 -17.33
CA ASN A 99 -14.81 13.45 -17.01
C ASN A 99 -14.43 12.90 -15.63
N ILE A 100 -13.57 13.57 -14.87
CA ILE A 100 -13.01 13.05 -13.62
C ILE A 100 -14.10 12.71 -12.58
N GLY A 101 -15.19 13.46 -12.56
CA GLY A 101 -16.34 13.20 -11.69
C GLY A 101 -16.99 11.83 -11.88
N GLY A 102 -16.82 11.22 -13.07
CA GLY A 102 -17.32 9.87 -13.39
C GLY A 102 -16.61 8.77 -12.60
N ILE A 103 -15.44 9.03 -12.03
CA ILE A 103 -14.72 8.10 -11.15
C ILE A 103 -15.59 7.66 -9.95
N SER A 104 -16.46 8.53 -9.46
CA SER A 104 -17.38 8.22 -8.34
C SER A 104 -18.36 7.08 -8.64
N LYS A 105 -18.58 6.76 -9.92
CA LYS A 105 -19.45 5.65 -10.38
C LYS A 105 -18.75 4.29 -10.36
N LEU A 106 -17.44 4.26 -10.17
CA LEU A 106 -16.66 3.02 -10.16
C LEU A 106 -16.75 2.33 -8.80
N SER A 107 -16.68 0.99 -8.81
CA SER A 107 -16.57 0.24 -7.57
C SER A 107 -15.23 0.50 -6.89
N LYS A 108 -15.24 0.47 -5.56
CA LYS A 108 -14.06 0.73 -4.73
C LYS A 108 -12.95 -0.29 -4.99
N GLU A 109 -13.31 -1.54 -5.27
CA GLU A 109 -12.39 -2.62 -5.61
C GLU A 109 -11.62 -2.30 -6.89
N ARG A 110 -12.29 -1.87 -7.95
CA ARG A 110 -11.64 -1.50 -9.22
C ARG A 110 -10.67 -0.33 -9.05
N LEU A 111 -11.03 0.64 -8.20
CA LEU A 111 -10.15 1.77 -7.88
C LEU A 111 -8.90 1.32 -7.13
N ILE A 112 -9.05 0.45 -6.13
CA ILE A 112 -7.91 -0.08 -5.35
C ILE A 112 -7.02 -0.97 -6.22
N ASP A 113 -7.58 -1.82 -7.07
CA ASP A 113 -6.82 -2.67 -7.99
C ASP A 113 -5.95 -1.84 -8.95
N GLU A 114 -6.48 -0.74 -9.47
CA GLU A 114 -5.71 0.14 -10.36
C GLU A 114 -4.72 0.99 -9.57
N LEU A 115 -5.10 1.46 -8.37
CA LEU A 115 -4.22 2.17 -7.44
C LEU A 115 -3.00 1.32 -7.07
N GLN A 116 -3.17 0.02 -6.80
CA GLN A 116 -2.07 -0.90 -6.50
C GLN A 116 -1.05 -1.00 -7.64
N LYS A 117 -1.50 -0.86 -8.88
CA LYS A 117 -0.61 -0.86 -10.05
C LYS A 117 0.15 0.47 -10.20
N ILE A 118 -0.43 1.58 -9.71
CA ILE A 118 0.17 2.91 -9.71
C ILE A 118 1.15 3.06 -8.54
N ILE A 119 0.83 2.54 -7.36
CA ILE A 119 1.69 2.62 -6.17
C ILE A 119 2.87 1.65 -6.31
N LYS A 120 3.80 2.02 -7.18
CA LYS A 120 5.10 1.39 -7.35
C LYS A 120 6.17 2.47 -7.32
N LEU A 121 7.30 2.17 -6.70
CA LEU A 121 8.36 3.17 -6.49
C LEU A 121 8.76 3.95 -7.75
N PRO A 122 8.99 3.33 -8.93
CA PRO A 122 9.32 4.07 -10.14
C PRO A 122 8.22 5.05 -10.57
N ILE A 123 6.95 4.63 -10.47
CA ILE A 123 5.80 5.46 -10.82
C ILE A 123 5.62 6.61 -9.83
N LEU A 124 5.72 6.34 -8.52
CA LEU A 124 5.60 7.35 -7.47
C LEU A 124 6.68 8.44 -7.59
N LYS A 125 7.90 8.05 -7.98
CA LYS A 125 8.99 9.01 -8.25
C LYS A 125 8.67 9.94 -9.43
N LYS A 126 8.09 9.43 -10.51
CA LYS A 126 7.65 10.25 -11.65
C LYS A 126 6.44 11.10 -11.27
N LEU A 127 5.41 10.51 -10.65
CA LEU A 127 4.20 11.18 -10.21
C LEU A 127 4.51 12.36 -9.27
N SER A 128 5.48 12.20 -8.36
CA SER A 128 5.87 13.27 -7.43
C SER A 128 6.52 14.50 -8.10
N LYS A 129 6.94 14.38 -9.35
CA LYS A 129 7.61 15.41 -10.15
C LYS A 129 6.73 15.97 -11.27
N ASP A 130 5.80 15.17 -11.79
CA ASP A 130 4.90 15.59 -12.85
C ASP A 130 3.66 16.29 -12.29
N LYS A 131 3.59 17.61 -12.51
CA LYS A 131 2.57 18.47 -11.90
C LYS A 131 1.14 18.10 -12.36
N LEU A 132 0.95 17.80 -13.64
CA LEU A 132 -0.39 17.51 -14.18
C LEU A 132 -0.88 16.13 -13.74
N SER A 133 -0.02 15.12 -13.79
CA SER A 133 -0.36 13.78 -13.26
C SER A 133 -0.67 13.82 -11.76
N LEU A 134 0.10 14.61 -10.99
CA LEU A 134 -0.12 14.77 -9.55
C LEU A 134 -1.45 15.45 -9.25
N GLU A 135 -1.79 16.52 -9.98
CA GLU A 135 -3.06 17.21 -9.85
C GLU A 135 -4.23 16.25 -10.10
N LEU A 136 -4.23 15.53 -11.23
CA LEU A 136 -5.27 14.56 -11.57
C LEU A 136 -5.37 13.43 -10.55
N PHE A 137 -4.22 12.92 -10.10
CA PHE A 137 -4.17 11.85 -9.12
C PHE A 137 -4.79 12.27 -7.78
N LEU A 138 -4.47 13.48 -7.30
CA LEU A 138 -5.00 14.00 -6.04
C LEU A 138 -6.48 14.43 -6.12
N LEU A 139 -7.00 14.74 -7.31
CA LEU A 139 -8.44 14.91 -7.50
C LEU A 139 -9.21 13.59 -7.32
N ILE A 140 -8.58 12.45 -7.63
CA ILE A 140 -9.18 11.11 -7.48
C ILE A 140 -8.96 10.56 -6.05
N PHE A 141 -7.75 10.73 -5.54
CA PHE A 141 -7.32 10.23 -4.23
C PHE A 141 -6.79 11.36 -3.35
N PRO A 142 -7.64 12.27 -2.86
CA PRO A 142 -7.22 13.41 -2.05
C PRO A 142 -6.58 13.00 -0.72
N GLU A 143 -6.80 11.75 -0.29
CA GLU A 143 -6.21 11.20 0.93
C GLU A 143 -4.72 10.88 0.79
N LEU A 144 -4.20 10.72 -0.44
CA LEU A 144 -2.81 10.34 -0.71
C LEU A 144 -1.89 11.57 -0.77
N LYS A 145 -1.90 12.40 0.28
CA LYS A 145 -1.27 13.73 0.32
C LYS A 145 0.26 13.71 0.29
N ASN A 146 0.88 12.63 0.80
CA ASN A 146 2.31 12.61 1.10
C ASN A 146 3.20 12.23 -0.10
N ILE A 147 2.69 12.33 -1.34
CA ILE A 147 3.43 11.95 -2.56
C ILE A 147 4.76 12.69 -2.70
N LYS A 148 4.87 13.92 -2.21
CA LYS A 148 6.10 14.72 -2.29
C LYS A 148 7.32 14.07 -1.62
N ILE A 149 7.13 13.12 -0.71
CA ILE A 149 8.21 12.32 -0.11
C ILE A 149 9.04 11.64 -1.20
N PHE A 150 8.39 11.13 -2.25
CA PHE A 150 9.03 10.37 -3.33
C PHE A 150 9.87 11.21 -4.29
N SER A 151 9.78 12.55 -4.23
CA SER A 151 10.60 13.45 -5.07
C SER A 151 12.03 13.63 -4.58
N LYS A 152 12.29 13.37 -3.29
CA LYS A 152 13.56 13.68 -2.60
C LYS A 152 14.17 12.46 -1.90
N LEU A 153 13.94 11.26 -2.42
CA LEU A 153 14.52 10.04 -1.87
C LEU A 153 16.03 9.98 -2.14
N ASN A 154 16.80 9.67 -1.10
CA ASN A 154 18.21 9.31 -1.24
C ASN A 154 18.37 7.84 -1.69
N SER A 155 19.59 7.41 -2.02
CA SER A 155 19.86 6.03 -2.47
C SER A 155 19.42 4.99 -1.46
N HIS A 156 19.71 5.21 -0.18
CA HIS A 156 19.34 4.29 0.90
C HIS A 156 17.81 4.13 1.00
N ASN A 157 17.07 5.23 0.96
CA ASN A 157 15.60 5.16 0.97
C ASN A 157 15.04 4.44 -0.25
N ILE A 158 15.68 4.58 -1.43
CA ILE A 158 15.28 3.88 -2.63
C ILE A 158 15.44 2.36 -2.45
N ASP A 159 16.57 1.91 -1.91
CA ASP A 159 16.83 0.49 -1.71
C ASP A 159 15.91 -0.09 -0.64
N LEU A 160 15.70 0.62 0.46
CA LEU A 160 14.74 0.25 1.48
C LEU A 160 13.32 0.09 0.90
N LEU A 161 12.87 1.02 0.07
CA LEU A 161 11.51 1.01 -0.50
C LEU A 161 11.31 -0.06 -1.56
N LYS A 162 12.37 -0.56 -2.23
CA LYS A 162 12.29 -1.71 -3.14
C LYS A 162 11.93 -3.01 -2.41
N GLU A 163 12.30 -3.14 -1.15
CA GLU A 163 12.02 -4.30 -0.30
C GLU A 163 10.63 -4.25 0.33
N ASN A 164 9.96 -3.11 0.29
CA ASN A 164 8.67 -2.90 0.93
C ASN A 164 7.51 -3.10 -0.04
N ASP A 165 6.40 -3.61 0.49
CA ASP A 165 5.21 -3.94 -0.28
C ASP A 165 4.27 -2.74 -0.50
N PHE A 166 3.18 -2.99 -1.23
CA PHE A 166 2.14 -2.02 -1.53
C PHE A 166 1.56 -1.37 -0.27
N ILE A 167 1.30 -2.14 0.78
CA ILE A 167 0.67 -1.64 2.01
C ILE A 167 1.57 -0.65 2.74
N PHE A 168 2.87 -0.90 2.77
CA PHE A 168 3.82 0.04 3.34
C PHE A 168 3.90 1.34 2.54
N LEU A 169 4.00 1.25 1.19
CA LEU A 169 3.99 2.43 0.32
C LEU A 169 2.70 3.23 0.47
N LEU A 170 1.56 2.55 0.56
CA LEU A 170 0.26 3.18 0.80
C LEU A 170 0.22 3.87 2.17
N SER A 171 0.78 3.26 3.20
CA SER A 171 0.88 3.87 4.54
C SER A 171 1.67 5.17 4.52
N LEU A 172 2.80 5.22 3.78
CA LEU A 172 3.58 6.46 3.61
C LEU A 172 2.76 7.58 2.96
N LEU A 173 1.85 7.24 2.04
CA LEU A 173 1.02 8.20 1.32
C LEU A 173 -0.15 8.73 2.14
N VAL A 174 -0.75 7.88 2.98
CA VAL A 174 -2.02 8.15 3.66
C VAL A 174 -1.82 8.68 5.09
N ILE A 175 -0.85 8.14 5.84
CA ILE A 175 -0.67 8.48 7.26
C ILE A 175 -0.13 9.91 7.39
N ASP A 176 -0.89 10.77 8.04
CA ASP A 176 -0.57 12.18 8.27
C ASP A 176 -0.63 12.60 9.75
N GLU A 177 -0.68 11.61 10.67
CA GLU A 177 -0.75 11.80 12.12
C GLU A 177 -2.10 12.40 12.60
N ASN A 178 -3.09 12.46 11.72
CA ASN A 178 -4.48 12.86 11.98
C ASN A 178 -5.44 11.73 11.60
N ASP A 179 -6.67 12.06 11.20
CA ASP A 179 -7.72 11.08 10.90
C ASP A 179 -7.77 10.63 9.42
N ASN A 180 -6.78 11.04 8.62
CA ASN A 180 -6.77 10.77 7.18
C ASN A 180 -6.74 9.27 6.85
N LEU A 181 -6.03 8.46 7.66
CA LEU A 181 -6.05 7.00 7.51
C LEU A 181 -7.43 6.43 7.78
N ASP A 182 -8.10 6.84 8.87
CA ASP A 182 -9.43 6.31 9.22
C ASP A 182 -10.45 6.64 8.12
N TYR A 183 -10.40 7.86 7.57
CA TYR A 183 -11.23 8.25 6.44
C TYR A 183 -10.93 7.42 5.19
N PHE A 184 -9.66 7.18 4.87
CA PHE A 184 -9.26 6.33 3.74
C PHE A 184 -9.77 4.90 3.90
N LEU A 185 -9.62 4.31 5.09
CA LEU A 185 -10.08 2.96 5.38
C LEU A 185 -11.61 2.83 5.36
N TYR A 186 -12.33 3.88 5.75
CA TYR A 186 -13.79 3.94 5.59
C TYR A 186 -14.22 4.00 4.12
N LYS A 187 -13.51 4.81 3.33
CA LYS A 187 -13.81 5.03 1.90
C LYS A 187 -13.49 3.81 1.04
N PHE A 188 -12.41 3.08 1.35
CA PHE A 188 -11.90 1.98 0.53
C PHE A 188 -11.88 0.65 1.29
N ASN A 189 -12.24 -0.43 0.57
CA ASN A 189 -12.26 -1.78 1.12
C ASN A 189 -10.83 -2.37 1.15
N ILE A 190 -10.12 -2.10 2.23
CA ILE A 190 -8.83 -2.74 2.53
C ILE A 190 -9.08 -3.95 3.43
N SER A 191 -8.36 -5.07 3.22
CA SER A 191 -8.52 -6.27 4.05
C SER A 191 -8.26 -5.96 5.53
N LYS A 192 -8.96 -6.64 6.43
CA LYS A 192 -8.81 -6.43 7.90
C LYS A 192 -7.37 -6.57 8.38
N GLN A 193 -6.61 -7.49 7.80
CA GLN A 193 -5.19 -7.68 8.11
C GLN A 193 -4.37 -6.44 7.75
N ASN A 194 -4.57 -5.90 6.54
CA ASN A 194 -3.88 -4.71 6.07
C ASN A 194 -4.31 -3.45 6.83
N GLN A 195 -5.61 -3.32 7.15
CA GLN A 195 -6.09 -2.24 8.02
C GLN A 195 -5.38 -2.27 9.39
N LYS A 196 -5.29 -3.45 10.03
CA LYS A 196 -4.59 -3.62 11.30
C LYS A 196 -3.12 -3.18 11.19
N ARG A 197 -2.43 -3.60 10.12
CA ARG A 197 -1.03 -3.23 9.86
C ARG A 197 -0.85 -1.71 9.72
N MET A 198 -1.69 -1.05 8.92
CA MET A 198 -1.64 0.40 8.74
C MET A 198 -1.94 1.15 10.05
N LYS A 199 -2.94 0.67 10.82
CA LYS A 199 -3.30 1.27 12.11
C LYS A 199 -2.21 1.15 13.17
N ILE A 200 -1.40 0.09 13.15
CA ILE A 200 -0.25 -0.04 14.06
C ILE A 200 0.76 1.08 13.80
N ILE A 201 1.06 1.37 12.53
CA ILE A 201 1.95 2.47 12.17
C ILE A 201 1.34 3.80 12.61
N ASP A 202 0.09 4.06 12.24
CA ASP A 202 -0.61 5.31 12.51
C ASP A 202 -0.71 5.61 14.02
N ASN A 203 -1.16 4.63 14.81
CA ASN A 203 -1.26 4.76 16.27
C ASN A 203 0.10 5.04 16.89
N PHE A 204 1.16 4.38 16.43
CA PHE A 204 2.51 4.62 16.93
C PHE A 204 2.95 6.07 16.70
N TYR A 205 2.58 6.65 15.56
CA TYR A 205 2.97 8.03 15.21
C TYR A 205 2.00 9.10 15.74
N LYS A 206 0.78 8.76 16.11
CA LYS A 206 -0.14 9.66 16.84
C LYS A 206 0.31 9.91 18.28
N GLU A 207 1.06 8.98 18.87
CA GLU A 207 1.66 9.20 20.19
C GLU A 207 2.83 10.20 20.09
N LYS A 208 3.10 10.93 21.19
CA LYS A 208 4.20 11.89 21.22
C LYS A 208 5.54 11.20 21.02
N ILE A 209 6.15 11.36 19.86
CA ILE A 209 7.43 10.77 19.51
C ILE A 209 8.58 11.52 20.21
N THR A 210 9.35 10.80 20.99
CA THR A 210 10.59 11.25 21.63
C THR A 210 11.76 10.36 21.20
N ILE A 211 12.99 10.73 21.52
CA ILE A 211 14.16 9.88 21.27
C ILE A 211 13.99 8.49 21.92
N LYS A 212 13.38 8.44 23.11
CA LYS A 212 13.11 7.17 23.84
C LYS A 212 12.05 6.29 23.17
N THR A 213 11.23 6.83 22.28
CA THR A 213 10.19 6.08 21.58
C THR A 213 10.75 4.94 20.74
N PHE A 214 11.91 5.14 20.13
CA PHE A 214 12.64 4.12 19.34
C PHE A 214 13.65 3.32 20.18
N SER A 215 13.51 3.30 21.50
CA SER A 215 14.37 2.47 22.36
C SER A 215 14.13 0.99 22.11
N GLU A 216 15.14 0.16 22.37
CA GLU A 216 15.04 -1.30 22.26
C GLU A 216 13.87 -1.85 23.08
N ARG A 217 13.69 -1.34 24.30
CA ARG A 217 12.57 -1.70 25.18
C ARG A 217 11.20 -1.51 24.51
N ASN A 218 10.98 -0.37 23.86
CA ASN A 218 9.70 -0.10 23.19
C ASN A 218 9.53 -0.94 21.92
N MET A 219 10.60 -1.09 21.14
CA MET A 219 10.55 -1.93 19.94
C MET A 219 10.37 -3.41 20.27
N ASN A 220 10.92 -3.90 21.40
CA ASN A 220 10.67 -5.26 21.88
C ASN A 220 9.18 -5.47 22.26
N LYS A 221 8.52 -4.46 22.84
CA LYS A 221 7.07 -4.51 23.09
C LYS A 221 6.27 -4.58 21.78
N VAL A 222 6.62 -3.76 20.79
CA VAL A 222 6.00 -3.83 19.48
C VAL A 222 6.23 -5.20 18.83
N LEU A 223 7.47 -5.73 18.94
CA LEU A 223 7.82 -7.06 18.45
C LEU A 223 6.95 -8.16 19.08
N TYR A 224 6.76 -8.10 20.37
CA TYR A 224 5.96 -9.07 21.10
C TYR A 224 4.47 -9.03 20.73
N TYR A 225 3.85 -7.83 20.78
CA TYR A 225 2.41 -7.69 20.55
C TYR A 225 1.99 -7.70 19.07
N HIS A 226 2.87 -7.26 18.17
CA HIS A 226 2.52 -7.01 16.77
C HIS A 226 3.41 -7.73 15.76
N GLY A 227 4.47 -8.38 16.25
CA GLY A 227 5.39 -9.15 15.40
C GLY A 227 6.45 -8.29 14.69
N LYS A 228 7.34 -8.98 14.01
CA LYS A 228 8.53 -8.40 13.35
C LYS A 228 8.19 -7.37 12.29
N GLN A 229 7.17 -7.64 11.46
CA GLN A 229 6.77 -6.74 10.39
C GLN A 229 6.35 -5.36 10.90
N ALA A 230 5.65 -5.31 12.04
CA ALA A 230 5.23 -4.04 12.64
C ALA A 230 6.42 -3.19 13.09
N VAL A 231 7.46 -3.81 13.66
CA VAL A 231 8.69 -3.10 14.05
C VAL A 231 9.39 -2.55 12.82
N LEU A 232 9.56 -3.37 11.78
CA LEU A 232 10.20 -2.94 10.55
C LEU A 232 9.42 -1.80 9.88
N ASP A 233 8.10 -1.91 9.79
CA ASP A 233 7.25 -0.86 9.23
C ASP A 233 7.41 0.48 9.99
N ILE A 234 7.41 0.45 11.31
CA ILE A 234 7.58 1.65 12.15
C ILE A 234 8.96 2.28 11.91
N LEU A 235 10.03 1.47 11.94
CA LEU A 235 11.39 1.96 11.73
C LEU A 235 11.59 2.50 10.30
N HIS A 236 11.17 1.74 9.29
CA HIS A 236 11.26 2.15 7.88
C HIS A 236 10.44 3.42 7.60
N PHE A 237 9.25 3.54 8.19
CA PHE A 237 8.42 4.75 8.07
C PHE A 237 9.16 5.99 8.59
N LYS A 238 9.85 5.86 9.74
CA LYS A 238 10.69 6.95 10.29
C LYS A 238 11.86 7.27 9.38
N ILE A 239 12.61 6.25 8.93
CA ILE A 239 13.78 6.42 8.08
C ILE A 239 13.41 7.17 6.80
N VAL A 240 12.33 6.74 6.10
CA VAL A 240 11.90 7.35 4.83
C VAL A 240 11.43 8.79 5.01
N ARG A 241 10.76 9.11 6.12
CA ARG A 241 10.27 10.47 6.40
C ARG A 241 11.32 11.41 7.00
N SER A 242 12.46 10.87 7.42
CA SER A 242 13.55 11.68 7.99
C SER A 242 14.27 12.48 6.91
N LYS A 243 14.54 13.75 7.19
CA LYS A 243 15.30 14.64 6.27
C LYS A 243 16.78 14.25 6.18
N LYS A 244 17.33 13.67 7.24
CA LYS A 244 18.73 13.22 7.34
C LYS A 244 18.77 11.70 7.46
N ILE A 245 19.83 11.11 6.92
CA ILE A 245 20.10 9.69 7.11
C ILE A 245 20.46 9.47 8.58
N ASP A 246 19.73 8.58 9.22
CA ASP A 246 19.95 8.14 10.59
C ASP A 246 20.54 6.73 10.57
N SER A 247 21.86 6.64 10.60
CA SER A 247 22.58 5.36 10.52
C SER A 247 22.22 4.44 11.71
N SER A 248 21.92 5.01 12.87
CA SER A 248 21.56 4.23 14.05
C SER A 248 20.19 3.54 13.89
N LEU A 249 19.20 4.21 13.31
CA LEU A 249 17.90 3.62 12.99
C LEU A 249 18.01 2.55 11.90
N ILE A 250 18.90 2.74 10.94
CA ILE A 250 19.15 1.77 9.88
C ILE A 250 19.71 0.48 10.47
N GLU A 251 20.78 0.57 11.25
CA GLU A 251 21.39 -0.56 11.95
C GLU A 251 20.39 -1.26 12.86
N PHE A 252 19.61 -0.46 13.57
CA PHE A 252 18.54 -0.97 14.43
C PHE A 252 17.48 -1.75 13.66
N SER A 253 17.08 -1.28 12.48
CA SER A 253 16.16 -2.03 11.61
C SER A 253 16.76 -3.36 11.15
N HIS A 254 18.05 -3.41 10.83
CA HIS A 254 18.75 -4.65 10.48
C HIS A 254 18.75 -5.66 11.63
N THR A 255 18.99 -5.20 12.85
CA THR A 255 18.93 -6.06 14.05
C THR A 255 17.56 -6.73 14.18
N TYR A 256 16.47 -6.00 13.96
CA TYR A 256 15.11 -6.55 14.07
C TYR A 256 14.71 -7.51 12.95
N ARG A 257 15.44 -7.56 11.82
CA ARG A 257 15.18 -8.55 10.76
C ARG A 257 15.42 -9.99 11.25
N SER A 258 16.39 -10.21 12.13
CA SER A 258 16.76 -11.52 12.65
C SER A 258 16.30 -11.76 14.10
N LYS A 259 15.87 -10.71 14.82
CA LYS A 259 15.51 -10.79 16.23
C LYS A 259 14.35 -11.76 16.46
N THR A 260 14.48 -12.62 17.46
CA THR A 260 13.42 -13.55 17.87
C THR A 260 12.37 -12.85 18.71
N ILE A 261 11.11 -13.28 18.58
CA ILE A 261 10.02 -12.77 19.41
C ILE A 261 10.22 -13.34 20.82
N PRO A 262 10.23 -12.50 21.88
CA PRO A 262 10.28 -13.00 23.25
C PRO A 262 9.13 -13.97 23.55
N SER A 263 9.40 -15.07 24.22
CA SER A 263 8.38 -16.02 24.67
C SER A 263 8.21 -15.92 26.19
N MET A 264 6.96 -15.88 26.64
CA MET A 264 6.66 -15.81 28.07
C MET A 264 7.01 -17.14 28.73
N PRO A 265 7.84 -17.14 29.80
CA PRO A 265 8.30 -18.38 30.45
C PRO A 265 7.20 -19.06 31.28
N ILE A 266 6.13 -18.34 31.60
CA ILE A 266 5.01 -18.82 32.42
C ILE A 266 3.81 -19.11 31.50
N ASN A 267 3.29 -20.33 31.58
CA ASN A 267 2.09 -20.75 30.84
C ASN A 267 1.02 -21.28 31.80
N ALA A 268 -0.17 -21.60 31.26
CA ALA A 268 -1.30 -22.10 32.02
C ALA A 268 -0.99 -23.39 32.77
N ASP A 269 -0.33 -24.35 32.09
CA ASP A 269 0.02 -25.65 32.67
C ASP A 269 0.94 -25.52 33.89
N LEU A 270 1.90 -24.61 33.80
CA LEU A 270 2.81 -24.36 34.95
C LEU A 270 2.04 -23.80 36.15
N LEU A 271 1.11 -22.86 35.93
CA LEU A 271 0.30 -22.28 37.01
C LEU A 271 -0.65 -23.29 37.60
N MET A 272 -1.29 -24.13 36.79
CA MET A 272 -2.15 -25.19 37.25
C MET A 272 -1.38 -26.22 38.09
N LYS A 273 -0.19 -26.64 37.64
CA LYS A 273 0.62 -27.68 38.33
C LYS A 273 1.31 -27.15 39.59
N LYS A 274 1.94 -25.95 39.52
CA LYS A 274 2.75 -25.42 40.65
C LYS A 274 1.87 -24.78 41.73
N TYR A 275 0.73 -24.16 41.35
CA TYR A 275 -0.08 -23.36 42.28
C TYR A 275 -1.51 -23.90 42.48
N ASN A 276 -1.84 -25.08 41.94
CA ASN A 276 -3.17 -25.69 42.01
C ASN A 276 -4.33 -24.76 41.61
N ILE A 277 -4.11 -23.89 40.62
CA ILE A 277 -5.16 -22.99 40.13
C ILE A 277 -5.97 -23.76 39.06
N PRO A 278 -7.29 -23.94 39.25
CA PRO A 278 -8.10 -24.63 38.27
C PRO A 278 -8.22 -23.84 36.99
N GLU A 279 -8.44 -24.55 35.87
CA GLU A 279 -8.73 -23.92 34.59
C GLU A 279 -9.97 -23.03 34.72
N GLY A 280 -9.90 -21.81 34.16
CA GLY A 280 -11.02 -20.87 34.17
C GLY A 280 -10.58 -19.40 34.13
N LYS A 281 -11.56 -18.52 34.33
CA LYS A 281 -11.40 -17.07 34.26
C LYS A 281 -10.28 -16.55 35.16
N ARG A 282 -10.18 -17.04 36.40
CA ARG A 282 -9.15 -16.62 37.38
C ARG A 282 -7.73 -16.92 36.85
N LEU A 283 -7.52 -18.11 36.25
CA LEU A 283 -6.23 -18.48 35.66
C LEU A 283 -5.85 -17.51 34.51
N GLY A 284 -6.82 -17.20 33.65
CA GLY A 284 -6.62 -16.24 32.54
C GLY A 284 -6.25 -14.82 33.04
N GLU A 285 -6.91 -14.33 34.08
CA GLU A 285 -6.61 -13.03 34.71
C GLU A 285 -5.21 -12.98 35.30
N LYS A 286 -4.80 -14.06 36.01
CA LYS A 286 -3.45 -14.16 36.57
C LYS A 286 -2.38 -14.20 35.47
N LEU A 287 -2.57 -15.01 34.43
CA LEU A 287 -1.67 -15.06 33.28
C LEU A 287 -1.52 -13.69 32.60
N LYS A 288 -2.63 -12.99 32.41
CA LYS A 288 -2.60 -11.64 31.84
C LYS A 288 -1.84 -10.64 32.72
N THR A 289 -1.99 -10.73 34.04
CA THR A 289 -1.26 -9.87 34.97
C THR A 289 0.23 -10.17 34.94
N ILE A 290 0.60 -11.46 34.94
CA ILE A 290 1.99 -11.92 34.83
C ILE A 290 2.60 -11.41 33.48
N GLU A 291 1.89 -11.56 32.37
CA GLU A 291 2.32 -11.08 31.07
C GLU A 291 2.58 -9.57 31.06
N GLN A 292 1.66 -8.78 31.61
CA GLN A 292 1.80 -7.33 31.71
C GLN A 292 3.03 -6.91 32.51
N ILE A 293 3.29 -7.56 33.63
CA ILE A 293 4.46 -7.27 34.49
C ILE A 293 5.75 -7.71 33.79
N TRP A 294 5.75 -8.89 33.17
CA TRP A 294 6.88 -9.41 32.41
C TRP A 294 7.26 -8.48 31.26
N VAL A 295 6.30 -8.03 30.43
CA VAL A 295 6.53 -7.06 29.36
C VAL A 295 6.98 -5.70 29.93
N LYS A 296 6.39 -5.23 31.05
CA LYS A 296 6.77 -3.98 31.72
C LYS A 296 8.21 -4.01 32.22
N ASN A 297 8.69 -5.17 32.66
CA ASN A 297 10.04 -5.40 33.19
C ASN A 297 11.04 -5.88 32.14
N ASP A 298 10.85 -5.48 30.87
CA ASP A 298 11.75 -5.81 29.75
C ASP A 298 11.91 -7.32 29.51
N PHE A 299 10.79 -8.04 29.60
CA PHE A 299 10.70 -9.49 29.42
C PHE A 299 11.46 -10.30 30.48
N GLN A 300 11.47 -9.79 31.69
CA GLN A 300 12.01 -10.46 32.88
C GLN A 300 10.94 -10.52 33.96
N ILE A 301 10.85 -11.65 34.63
CA ILE A 301 9.97 -11.85 35.81
C ILE A 301 10.62 -12.83 36.74
N SER A 302 10.63 -12.51 38.03
CA SER A 302 11.14 -13.40 39.07
C SER A 302 10.04 -14.30 39.65
N ASP A 303 10.42 -15.46 40.20
CA ASP A 303 9.49 -16.37 40.89
C ASP A 303 8.73 -15.63 41.98
N GLN A 304 9.42 -14.77 42.77
CA GLN A 304 8.80 -13.98 43.84
C GLN A 304 7.70 -13.04 43.32
N GLN A 305 7.88 -12.45 42.12
CA GLN A 305 6.85 -11.62 41.49
C GLN A 305 5.64 -12.47 41.05
N VAL A 306 5.90 -13.67 40.53
CA VAL A 306 4.81 -14.60 40.16
C VAL A 306 4.06 -15.04 41.45
N ASP A 307 4.76 -15.42 42.51
CA ASP A 307 4.17 -15.83 43.79
C ASP A 307 3.27 -14.70 44.35
N ASN A 308 3.73 -13.46 44.32
CA ASN A 308 2.96 -12.31 44.78
C ASN A 308 1.68 -12.08 43.97
N ILE A 309 1.74 -12.28 42.65
CA ILE A 309 0.57 -12.12 41.74
C ILE A 309 -0.44 -13.24 42.01
N ILE A 310 0.03 -14.44 42.28
CA ILE A 310 -0.82 -15.60 42.51
C ILE A 310 -1.56 -15.51 43.85
N ASN A 311 -0.86 -15.07 44.90
CA ASN A 311 -1.38 -15.04 46.28
C ASN A 311 -2.28 -13.82 46.56
N ASN A 312 -2.22 -12.77 45.73
CA ASN A 312 -3.14 -11.63 45.78
C ASN A 312 -4.37 -11.89 44.87
#